data_32db216d5de70fa3dc5fe942b9d747e4
#
_entry.id   32db216d5de70fa3dc5fe942b9d747e4
#
_cell.length_a   1.000
_cell.length_b   1.000
_cell.length_c   1.000
_cell.angle_alpha   90.00
_cell.angle_beta   90.00
_cell.angle_gamma   90.00
#
_symmetry.space_group_name_H-M   'P 1'
#
loop_
_entity.id
_entity.type
_entity.pdbx_description
1 polymer ?
#
loop_
_entity_poly.entity_id
_entity_poly.type
_entity_poly.pdbx_seq_one_letter_code
_entity_poly.pdbx_strand_id
1 'polypeptide(L)'
;MRSAECGISREGQSRRDAYADIPHSAFPIPHWWGGGAVRLAPEGWPFVVSGWALAALGAWGVAVWGRGMWAVEVALLVVAVWLVVFFRDPVRTGPRGERYVIAPADGRIVDVAVVDEPMYLKAPATRISIFMSVFDVHVNRYPAAGTIELLRYNPGKFLHAAAEKASLDNEQASVGIRTARGPLLVRQIAGLIARRIVTDATPGQRVGQGDRLGIIRFGSRVDVFVPVAGRAAVRVAVGERVRAGVTVLAESLP
;
A
#
# COMPACT_ATOMS: atom_id res chain seq x y z
N MET A 1 -12.28 22.22 51.67
CA MET A 1 -11.25 21.60 50.80
C MET A 1 -11.87 20.38 50.13
N ARG A 2 -12.28 20.50 48.88
CA ARG A 2 -12.75 19.38 48.07
C ARG A 2 -11.77 19.19 46.92
N SER A 3 -11.12 18.03 46.92
CA SER A 3 -10.19 17.62 45.86
C SER A 3 -10.96 17.39 44.55
N ALA A 4 -10.55 18.06 43.48
CA ALA A 4 -11.05 17.82 42.15
C ALA A 4 -10.34 16.58 41.57
N GLU A 5 -11.06 15.47 41.42
CA GLU A 5 -10.58 14.30 40.66
C GLU A 5 -10.64 14.64 39.16
N CYS A 6 -9.45 14.60 38.54
CA CYS A 6 -9.25 14.77 37.11
C CYS A 6 -9.79 13.53 36.38
N GLY A 7 -10.99 13.64 35.82
CA GLY A 7 -11.58 12.60 34.98
C GLY A 7 -10.83 12.49 33.65
N ILE A 8 -9.94 11.50 33.52
CA ILE A 8 -9.38 11.10 32.25
C ILE A 8 -10.52 10.46 31.44
N SER A 9 -10.93 11.12 30.38
CA SER A 9 -12.09 10.73 29.58
C SER A 9 -11.88 9.36 28.93
N ARG A 10 -12.92 8.52 28.98
CA ARG A 10 -12.99 7.18 28.35
C ARG A 10 -12.76 7.18 26.83
N GLU A 11 -12.79 8.33 26.18
CA GLU A 11 -12.46 8.51 24.76
C GLU A 11 -10.97 8.29 24.44
N GLY A 12 -10.06 8.57 25.37
CA GLY A 12 -8.62 8.32 25.20
C GLY A 12 -8.24 6.86 25.22
N GLN A 13 -9.02 6.03 25.92
CA GLN A 13 -8.77 4.59 26.06
C GLN A 13 -9.26 3.87 24.78
N SER A 14 -10.46 4.15 24.28
CA SER A 14 -11.02 3.59 23.04
C SER A 14 -10.16 3.87 21.80
N ARG A 15 -9.43 4.98 21.79
CA ARG A 15 -8.51 5.32 20.69
C ARG A 15 -7.21 4.52 20.70
N ARG A 16 -6.76 4.02 21.86
CA ARG A 16 -5.56 3.17 21.96
C ARG A 16 -5.84 1.73 21.50
N ASP A 17 -7.05 1.25 21.71
CA ASP A 17 -7.43 -0.12 21.37
C ASP A 17 -7.61 -0.31 19.86
N ALA A 18 -7.91 0.77 19.10
CA ALA A 18 -7.98 0.74 17.63
C ALA A 18 -6.61 0.52 16.93
N TYR A 19 -5.49 0.64 17.67
CA TYR A 19 -4.16 0.38 17.13
C TYR A 19 -3.69 -1.07 17.32
N ALA A 20 -4.37 -1.84 18.18
CA ALA A 20 -3.97 -3.21 18.53
C ALA A 20 -4.24 -4.23 17.41
N ASP A 21 -5.11 -3.89 16.45
CA ASP A 21 -5.57 -4.82 15.40
C ASP A 21 -4.90 -4.65 14.03
N ILE A 22 -3.81 -3.86 13.91
CA ILE A 22 -3.03 -3.83 12.67
C ILE A 22 -2.17 -5.10 12.63
N PRO A 23 -2.43 -6.05 11.73
CA PRO A 23 -1.63 -7.26 11.67
C PRO A 23 -0.21 -6.92 11.21
N HIS A 24 0.72 -6.91 12.15
CA HIS A 24 2.14 -6.89 11.83
C HIS A 24 2.49 -8.20 11.12
N SER A 25 3.27 -8.13 10.04
CA SER A 25 3.80 -9.34 9.42
C SER A 25 4.76 -10.00 10.41
N ALA A 26 4.35 -11.13 10.98
CA ALA A 26 5.07 -11.83 12.05
C ALA A 26 6.33 -12.58 11.56
N PHE A 27 6.77 -12.39 10.31
CA PHE A 27 7.92 -13.08 9.76
C PHE A 27 9.08 -12.11 9.52
N PRO A 28 10.24 -12.27 10.21
CA PRO A 28 11.45 -11.55 9.89
C PRO A 28 11.91 -11.94 8.47
N ILE A 29 12.10 -10.95 7.60
CA ILE A 29 12.59 -11.15 6.24
C ILE A 29 14.09 -11.45 6.33
N PRO A 30 14.59 -12.64 5.92
CA PRO A 30 16.01 -12.92 5.92
C PRO A 30 16.77 -12.01 4.93
N HIS A 31 17.81 -11.33 5.38
CA HIS A 31 18.59 -10.35 4.59
C HIS A 31 19.43 -10.97 3.46
N TRP A 32 19.50 -12.28 3.34
CA TRP A 32 20.43 -13.00 2.44
C TRP A 32 19.90 -13.30 1.05
N TRP A 33 18.72 -12.79 0.68
CA TRP A 33 18.19 -12.92 -0.68
C TRP A 33 18.62 -11.74 -1.58
N GLY A 34 19.92 -11.51 -1.67
CA GLY A 34 20.55 -10.48 -2.51
C GLY A 34 21.00 -11.02 -3.85
N GLY A 35 20.16 -11.00 -4.83
CA GLY A 35 20.49 -11.22 -6.23
C GLY A 35 19.30 -10.82 -7.07
N GLY A 36 19.47 -10.21 -8.24
CA GLY A 36 18.44 -9.59 -9.09
C GLY A 36 17.20 -10.43 -9.43
N ALA A 37 16.82 -11.37 -8.60
CA ALA A 37 15.66 -12.21 -8.68
C ALA A 37 14.40 -11.45 -8.21
N VAL A 38 13.30 -11.65 -8.88
CA VAL A 38 11.98 -11.24 -8.45
C VAL A 38 11.69 -11.90 -7.10
N ARG A 39 11.59 -11.08 -6.04
CA ARG A 39 11.19 -11.56 -4.71
C ARG A 39 9.68 -11.72 -4.66
N LEU A 40 9.19 -12.59 -3.78
CA LEU A 40 7.77 -12.68 -3.46
C LEU A 40 7.51 -11.94 -2.14
N ALA A 41 6.43 -11.17 -2.08
CA ALA A 41 5.95 -10.59 -0.84
C ALA A 41 5.63 -11.71 0.17
N PRO A 42 6.07 -11.59 1.45
CA PRO A 42 5.87 -12.65 2.45
C PRO A 42 4.41 -13.08 2.61
N GLU A 43 3.48 -12.14 2.48
CA GLU A 43 2.05 -12.38 2.57
C GLU A 43 1.49 -13.24 1.42
N GLY A 44 2.26 -13.38 0.35
CA GLY A 44 1.90 -14.17 -0.83
C GLY A 44 2.15 -15.67 -0.66
N TRP A 45 3.07 -16.08 0.21
CA TRP A 45 3.47 -17.48 0.32
C TRP A 45 2.32 -18.45 0.55
N PRO A 46 1.37 -18.21 1.50
CA PRO A 46 0.24 -19.12 1.69
C PRO A 46 -0.60 -19.28 0.43
N PHE A 47 -0.83 -18.20 -0.32
CA PHE A 47 -1.63 -18.22 -1.55
C PHE A 47 -0.90 -18.93 -2.68
N VAL A 48 0.39 -18.66 -2.86
CA VAL A 48 1.22 -19.29 -3.89
C VAL A 48 1.32 -20.79 -3.65
N VAL A 49 1.63 -21.21 -2.41
CA VAL A 49 1.70 -22.64 -2.07
C VAL A 49 0.35 -23.33 -2.27
N SER A 50 -0.75 -22.73 -1.81
CA SER A 50 -2.09 -23.29 -2.00
C SER A 50 -2.47 -23.37 -3.48
N GLY A 51 -2.15 -22.36 -4.28
CA GLY A 51 -2.42 -22.34 -5.71
C GLY A 51 -1.70 -23.49 -6.45
N TRP A 52 -0.41 -23.68 -6.16
CA TRP A 52 0.38 -24.76 -6.75
C TRP A 52 -0.04 -26.15 -6.23
N ALA A 53 -0.45 -26.27 -4.96
CA ALA A 53 -1.01 -27.52 -4.43
C ALA A 53 -2.32 -27.91 -5.14
N LEU A 54 -3.20 -26.92 -5.39
CA LEU A 54 -4.43 -27.13 -6.16
C LEU A 54 -4.14 -27.52 -7.61
N ALA A 55 -3.16 -26.90 -8.26
CA ALA A 55 -2.74 -27.29 -9.61
C ALA A 55 -2.16 -28.72 -9.63
N ALA A 56 -1.38 -29.12 -8.63
CA ALA A 56 -0.88 -30.50 -8.53
C ALA A 56 -2.04 -31.52 -8.35
N LEU A 57 -3.05 -31.17 -7.57
CA LEU A 57 -4.28 -32.00 -7.42
C LEU A 57 -5.07 -32.06 -8.73
N GLY A 58 -5.16 -30.96 -9.48
CA GLY A 58 -5.78 -30.93 -10.81
C GLY A 58 -5.06 -31.84 -11.80
N ALA A 59 -3.72 -31.79 -11.84
CA ALA A 59 -2.90 -32.66 -12.68
C ALA A 59 -3.11 -34.16 -12.34
N TRP A 60 -3.19 -34.48 -11.04
CA TRP A 60 -3.55 -35.83 -10.59
C TRP A 60 -4.96 -36.22 -11.03
N GLY A 61 -5.94 -35.29 -10.96
CA GLY A 61 -7.30 -35.51 -11.46
C GLY A 61 -7.32 -35.79 -12.97
N VAL A 62 -6.52 -35.12 -13.79
CA VAL A 62 -6.35 -35.41 -15.23
C VAL A 62 -5.82 -36.83 -15.44
N ALA A 63 -4.85 -37.28 -14.63
CA ALA A 63 -4.28 -38.60 -14.71
C ALA A 63 -5.30 -39.71 -14.39
N VAL A 64 -6.21 -39.45 -13.41
CA VAL A 64 -7.21 -40.45 -12.97
C VAL A 64 -8.46 -40.44 -13.83
N TRP A 65 -9.00 -39.26 -14.16
CA TRP A 65 -10.31 -39.13 -14.86
C TRP A 65 -10.18 -38.76 -16.33
N GLY A 66 -8.94 -38.57 -16.82
CA GLY A 66 -8.68 -38.39 -18.26
C GLY A 66 -8.97 -36.96 -18.77
N ARG A 67 -9.11 -36.85 -20.08
CA ARG A 67 -9.12 -35.57 -20.82
C ARG A 67 -10.22 -34.59 -20.42
N GLY A 68 -11.32 -35.02 -19.82
CA GLY A 68 -12.39 -34.12 -19.35
C GLY A 68 -11.96 -33.11 -18.29
N MET A 69 -10.85 -33.38 -17.57
CA MET A 69 -10.34 -32.49 -16.52
C MET A 69 -9.36 -31.39 -16.99
N TRP A 70 -8.94 -31.41 -18.27
CA TRP A 70 -7.94 -30.45 -18.77
C TRP A 70 -8.35 -28.97 -18.62
N ALA A 71 -9.62 -28.66 -18.83
CA ALA A 71 -10.07 -27.27 -18.67
C ALA A 71 -9.92 -26.76 -17.22
N VAL A 72 -10.20 -27.66 -16.26
CA VAL A 72 -10.03 -27.35 -14.82
C VAL A 72 -8.55 -27.15 -14.50
N GLU A 73 -7.69 -28.06 -14.98
CA GLU A 73 -6.24 -27.96 -14.76
C GLU A 73 -5.65 -26.67 -15.35
N VAL A 74 -5.99 -26.32 -16.58
CA VAL A 74 -5.54 -25.06 -17.19
C VAL A 74 -5.99 -23.86 -16.37
N ALA A 75 -7.22 -23.84 -15.87
CA ALA A 75 -7.71 -22.75 -15.02
C ALA A 75 -6.91 -22.66 -13.70
N LEU A 76 -6.62 -23.80 -13.05
CA LEU A 76 -5.83 -23.84 -11.81
C LEU A 76 -4.39 -23.35 -12.05
N LEU A 77 -3.75 -23.77 -13.14
CA LEU A 77 -2.42 -23.31 -13.53
C LEU A 77 -2.39 -21.80 -13.79
N VAL A 78 -3.38 -21.26 -14.50
CA VAL A 78 -3.51 -19.81 -14.75
C VAL A 78 -3.60 -19.06 -13.42
N VAL A 79 -4.41 -19.54 -12.48
CA VAL A 79 -4.54 -18.93 -11.14
C VAL A 79 -3.22 -19.04 -10.36
N ALA A 80 -2.55 -20.20 -10.37
CA ALA A 80 -1.29 -20.40 -9.67
C ALA A 80 -0.19 -19.46 -10.19
N VAL A 81 -0.06 -19.32 -11.51
CA VAL A 81 0.87 -18.37 -12.14
C VAL A 81 0.50 -16.93 -11.81
N TRP A 82 -0.79 -16.57 -11.87
CA TRP A 82 -1.24 -15.24 -11.53
C TRP A 82 -0.95 -14.87 -10.07
N LEU A 83 -1.08 -15.80 -9.13
CA LEU A 83 -0.71 -15.56 -7.73
C LEU A 83 0.78 -15.20 -7.58
N VAL A 84 1.69 -15.89 -8.30
CA VAL A 84 3.12 -15.55 -8.31
C VAL A 84 3.33 -14.14 -8.87
N VAL A 85 2.66 -13.81 -9.99
CA VAL A 85 2.74 -12.49 -10.63
C VAL A 85 2.18 -11.40 -9.73
N PHE A 86 1.06 -11.64 -9.04
CA PHE A 86 0.43 -10.69 -8.14
C PHE A 86 1.31 -10.35 -6.93
N PHE A 87 1.89 -11.36 -6.28
CA PHE A 87 2.71 -11.17 -5.07
C PHE A 87 4.19 -10.87 -5.36
N ARG A 88 4.57 -10.61 -6.62
CA ARG A 88 5.95 -10.24 -6.95
C ARG A 88 6.36 -8.93 -6.29
N ASP A 89 7.58 -8.87 -5.76
CA ASP A 89 8.23 -7.66 -5.25
C ASP A 89 9.56 -7.43 -5.98
N PRO A 90 9.53 -6.79 -7.16
CA PRO A 90 10.73 -6.53 -7.93
C PRO A 90 11.61 -5.48 -7.24
N VAL A 91 12.93 -5.65 -7.34
CA VAL A 91 13.88 -4.62 -6.93
C VAL A 91 13.66 -3.36 -7.79
N ARG A 92 13.61 -2.20 -7.13
CA ARG A 92 13.33 -0.91 -7.78
C ARG A 92 14.50 0.05 -7.59
N THR A 93 15.05 0.48 -8.70
CA THR A 93 16.06 1.54 -8.77
C THR A 93 15.47 2.73 -9.50
N GLY A 94 15.56 3.92 -8.91
CA GLY A 94 14.99 5.15 -9.47
C GLY A 94 15.60 6.38 -8.79
N PRO A 95 15.16 7.59 -9.15
CA PRO A 95 15.61 8.83 -8.53
C PRO A 95 15.44 8.79 -7.02
N ARG A 96 16.45 9.28 -6.30
CA ARG A 96 16.45 9.43 -4.85
C ARG A 96 16.88 10.83 -4.48
N GLY A 97 16.53 11.25 -3.29
CA GLY A 97 16.89 12.53 -2.72
C GLY A 97 15.69 13.28 -2.16
N GLU A 98 15.96 14.18 -1.23
CA GLU A 98 14.93 14.90 -0.45
C GLU A 98 13.99 15.76 -1.29
N ARG A 99 14.44 16.18 -2.49
CA ARG A 99 13.62 16.99 -3.40
C ARG A 99 12.52 16.19 -4.10
N TYR A 100 12.62 14.87 -4.16
CA TYR A 100 11.69 14.03 -4.90
C TYR A 100 10.67 13.36 -3.99
N VAL A 101 9.42 13.39 -4.42
CA VAL A 101 8.35 12.50 -3.93
C VAL A 101 8.13 11.46 -5.02
N ILE A 102 8.54 10.20 -4.78
CA ILE A 102 8.42 9.12 -5.76
C ILE A 102 7.09 8.36 -5.58
N ALA A 103 6.65 7.67 -6.64
CA ALA A 103 5.42 6.87 -6.60
C ALA A 103 5.51 5.76 -5.54
N PRO A 104 4.52 5.66 -4.63
CA PRO A 104 4.45 4.59 -3.66
C PRO A 104 3.89 3.28 -4.24
N ALA A 105 3.27 3.31 -5.41
CA ALA A 105 2.56 2.18 -6.01
C ALA A 105 2.78 2.13 -7.53
N ASP A 106 2.67 0.92 -8.10
CA ASP A 106 2.50 0.72 -9.53
C ASP A 106 1.03 0.97 -9.89
N GLY A 107 0.77 1.59 -11.03
CA GLY A 107 -0.61 1.80 -11.46
C GLY A 107 -0.77 2.97 -12.43
N ARG A 108 -1.98 3.53 -12.41
CA ARG A 108 -2.35 4.69 -13.23
C ARG A 108 -2.82 5.83 -12.35
N ILE A 109 -2.37 7.05 -12.64
CA ILE A 109 -2.90 8.26 -12.00
C ILE A 109 -4.37 8.42 -12.40
N VAL A 110 -5.26 8.44 -11.41
CA VAL A 110 -6.71 8.62 -11.63
C VAL A 110 -7.19 9.99 -11.21
N ASP A 111 -6.45 10.68 -10.34
CA ASP A 111 -6.81 12.01 -9.88
C ASP A 111 -5.58 12.79 -9.41
N VAL A 112 -5.58 14.11 -9.68
CA VAL A 112 -4.64 15.09 -9.13
C VAL A 112 -5.44 16.33 -8.77
N ALA A 113 -5.65 16.56 -7.48
CA ALA A 113 -6.48 17.65 -6.98
C ALA A 113 -5.90 18.31 -5.74
N VAL A 114 -6.16 19.60 -5.56
CA VAL A 114 -5.89 20.28 -4.29
C VAL A 114 -7.08 20.06 -3.36
N VAL A 115 -6.80 19.52 -2.19
CA VAL A 115 -7.80 19.18 -1.16
C VAL A 115 -7.31 19.60 0.21
N ASP A 116 -8.23 19.86 1.13
CA ASP A 116 -7.88 20.04 2.54
C ASP A 116 -7.60 18.68 3.17
N GLU A 117 -6.45 18.55 3.85
CA GLU A 117 -6.09 17.37 4.62
C GLU A 117 -6.09 17.70 6.13
N PRO A 118 -7.20 17.41 6.84
CA PRO A 118 -7.38 17.87 8.22
C PRO A 118 -6.72 16.97 9.28
N MET A 119 -6.33 15.74 8.93
CA MET A 119 -5.93 14.73 9.91
C MET A 119 -4.47 14.89 10.35
N TYR A 120 -3.55 15.04 9.40
CA TYR A 120 -2.10 15.08 9.68
C TYR A 120 -1.45 16.36 9.18
N LEU A 121 -1.69 16.74 7.92
CA LEU A 121 -1.09 17.95 7.35
C LEU A 121 -1.76 19.21 7.91
N LYS A 122 -3.05 19.15 8.22
CA LYS A 122 -3.90 20.27 8.70
C LYS A 122 -3.79 21.51 7.81
N ALA A 123 -3.68 21.28 6.52
CA ALA A 123 -3.45 22.29 5.49
C ALA A 123 -3.90 21.79 4.12
N PRO A 124 -4.08 22.70 3.15
CA PRO A 124 -4.28 22.33 1.75
C PRO A 124 -3.09 21.51 1.23
N ALA A 125 -3.41 20.41 0.53
CA ALA A 125 -2.43 19.52 -0.05
C ALA A 125 -2.84 19.09 -1.46
N THR A 126 -1.86 18.89 -2.32
CA THR A 126 -2.10 18.22 -3.60
C THR A 126 -2.21 16.73 -3.35
N ARG A 127 -3.40 16.17 -3.58
CA ARG A 127 -3.64 14.73 -3.58
C ARG A 127 -3.32 14.16 -4.96
N ILE A 128 -2.46 13.16 -5.01
CA ILE A 128 -2.14 12.39 -6.21
C ILE A 128 -2.62 10.96 -5.95
N SER A 129 -3.57 10.48 -6.74
CA SER A 129 -4.25 9.20 -6.56
C SER A 129 -3.82 8.20 -7.61
N ILE A 130 -3.32 7.05 -7.17
CA ILE A 130 -2.80 5.97 -8.01
C ILE A 130 -3.72 4.76 -7.87
N PHE A 131 -4.40 4.38 -8.94
CA PHE A 131 -5.19 3.16 -9.01
C PHE A 131 -4.31 1.99 -9.45
N MET A 132 -4.41 0.88 -8.71
CA MET A 132 -3.66 -0.36 -8.94
C MET A 132 -4.62 -1.43 -9.47
N SER A 133 -4.41 -1.89 -10.69
CA SER A 133 -5.15 -3.02 -11.25
C SER A 133 -4.61 -4.34 -10.68
N VAL A 134 -5.38 -5.43 -10.76
CA VAL A 134 -4.97 -6.76 -10.26
C VAL A 134 -3.74 -7.36 -10.96
N PHE A 135 -3.25 -6.73 -12.02
CA PHE A 135 -2.03 -7.13 -12.75
C PHE A 135 -0.79 -6.29 -12.37
N ASP A 136 -0.99 -5.18 -11.65
CA ASP A 136 0.10 -4.32 -11.19
C ASP A 136 0.83 -4.95 -9.99
N VAL A 137 2.00 -4.42 -9.63
CA VAL A 137 2.69 -4.81 -8.39
C VAL A 137 1.99 -4.16 -7.21
N HIS A 138 1.56 -4.97 -6.23
CA HIS A 138 0.78 -4.50 -5.10
C HIS A 138 1.62 -4.15 -3.86
N VAL A 139 2.92 -4.39 -3.90
CA VAL A 139 3.86 -3.93 -2.86
C VAL A 139 4.00 -2.42 -2.97
N ASN A 140 3.66 -1.73 -1.88
CA ASN A 140 3.79 -0.28 -1.78
C ASN A 140 5.13 0.10 -1.16
N ARG A 141 5.63 1.30 -1.50
CA ARG A 141 6.92 1.82 -1.08
C ARG A 141 6.81 3.23 -0.50
N TYR A 142 7.71 3.57 0.42
CA TYR A 142 7.76 4.92 0.96
C TYR A 142 8.16 5.94 -0.13
N PRO A 143 7.33 7.00 -0.34
CA PRO A 143 7.59 8.00 -1.38
C PRO A 143 8.73 8.96 -1.07
N ALA A 144 9.08 9.10 0.21
CA ALA A 144 10.17 9.93 0.71
C ALA A 144 10.80 9.29 1.95
N ALA A 145 12.06 9.62 2.23
CA ALA A 145 12.71 9.26 3.48
C ALA A 145 12.19 10.16 4.61
N GLY A 146 12.12 9.62 5.83
CA GLY A 146 11.69 10.39 7.00
C GLY A 146 11.43 9.54 8.22
N THR A 147 10.73 10.14 9.19
CA THR A 147 10.27 9.45 10.40
C THR A 147 8.75 9.33 10.36
N ILE A 148 8.22 8.16 10.67
CA ILE A 148 6.78 7.92 10.74
C ILE A 148 6.25 8.61 12.01
N GLU A 149 5.35 9.58 11.85
CA GLU A 149 4.71 10.29 12.97
C GLU A 149 3.28 9.84 13.21
N LEU A 150 2.61 9.38 12.15
CA LEU A 150 1.21 8.94 12.23
C LEU A 150 1.05 7.58 11.55
N LEU A 151 0.39 6.68 12.25
CA LEU A 151 -0.24 5.50 11.67
C LEU A 151 -1.70 5.49 12.11
N ARG A 152 -2.62 5.57 11.18
CA ARG A 152 -4.05 5.51 11.46
C ARG A 152 -4.73 4.53 10.53
N TYR A 153 -5.34 3.52 11.12
CA TYR A 153 -6.21 2.58 10.44
C TYR A 153 -7.67 3.00 10.61
N ASN A 154 -8.43 2.95 9.55
CA ASN A 154 -9.86 3.21 9.55
C ASN A 154 -10.56 2.01 8.91
N PRO A 155 -11.26 1.18 9.70
CA PRO A 155 -12.08 0.11 9.14
C PRO A 155 -13.23 0.76 8.37
N GLY A 156 -13.40 0.38 7.11
CA GLY A 156 -14.39 0.99 6.22
C GLY A 156 -15.20 -0.04 5.46
N LYS A 157 -16.00 0.44 4.50
CA LYS A 157 -16.72 -0.35 3.51
C LYS A 157 -15.76 -0.76 2.38
N PHE A 158 -16.19 -1.65 1.50
CA PHE A 158 -15.41 -2.12 0.35
C PHE A 158 -16.08 -1.68 -0.95
N LEU A 159 -15.97 -0.38 -1.27
CA LEU A 159 -16.43 0.19 -2.53
C LEU A 159 -15.34 0.09 -3.61
N HIS A 160 -15.72 0.28 -4.87
CA HIS A 160 -14.76 0.26 -5.98
C HIS A 160 -13.70 1.36 -5.80
N ALA A 161 -12.41 0.98 -5.75
CA ALA A 161 -11.32 1.87 -5.37
C ALA A 161 -11.12 3.08 -6.31
N ALA A 162 -11.56 3.00 -7.57
CA ALA A 162 -11.52 4.12 -8.51
C ALA A 162 -12.62 5.16 -8.27
N ALA A 163 -13.65 4.86 -7.45
CA ALA A 163 -14.70 5.82 -7.14
C ALA A 163 -14.20 6.91 -6.19
N GLU A 164 -14.66 8.14 -6.38
CA GLU A 164 -14.27 9.29 -5.56
C GLU A 164 -14.64 9.10 -4.08
N LYS A 165 -15.80 8.48 -3.80
CA LYS A 165 -16.25 8.12 -2.46
C LYS A 165 -15.44 7.02 -1.78
N ALA A 166 -14.64 6.25 -2.51
CA ALA A 166 -13.77 5.21 -1.94
C ALA A 166 -12.74 5.78 -0.96
N SER A 167 -12.29 7.02 -1.19
CA SER A 167 -11.38 7.75 -0.28
C SER A 167 -11.99 8.09 1.09
N LEU A 168 -13.32 7.99 1.25
CA LEU A 168 -14.02 8.34 2.49
C LEU A 168 -14.56 7.10 3.21
N ASP A 169 -15.07 6.12 2.46
CA ASP A 169 -15.86 5.02 3.00
C ASP A 169 -15.12 3.67 3.07
N ASN A 170 -14.03 3.47 2.30
CA ASN A 170 -13.32 2.19 2.26
C ASN A 170 -12.34 2.04 3.43
N GLU A 171 -11.98 0.78 3.72
CA GLU A 171 -10.87 0.44 4.62
C GLU A 171 -9.60 1.19 4.20
N GLN A 172 -8.96 1.87 5.14
CA GLN A 172 -7.81 2.74 4.89
C GLN A 172 -6.73 2.58 5.94
N ALA A 173 -5.47 2.67 5.50
CA ALA A 173 -4.32 2.88 6.37
C ALA A 173 -3.62 4.18 5.94
N SER A 174 -3.54 5.14 6.85
CA SER A 174 -2.90 6.44 6.63
C SER A 174 -1.58 6.50 7.39
N VAL A 175 -0.49 6.80 6.67
CA VAL A 175 0.87 6.90 7.21
C VAL A 175 1.38 8.30 6.99
N GLY A 176 1.57 9.05 8.09
CA GLY A 176 2.16 10.38 8.11
C GLY A 176 3.67 10.29 8.30
N ILE A 177 4.41 10.93 7.44
CA ILE A 177 5.88 10.88 7.39
C ILE A 177 6.41 12.29 7.57
N ARG A 178 7.26 12.53 8.59
CA ARG A 178 8.04 13.74 8.73
C ARG A 178 9.30 13.61 7.88
N THR A 179 9.32 14.31 6.76
CA THR A 179 10.49 14.38 5.88
C THR A 179 11.34 15.62 6.18
N ALA A 180 12.55 15.69 5.61
CA ALA A 180 13.39 16.88 5.71
C ALA A 180 12.74 18.15 5.12
N ARG A 181 11.77 17.99 4.19
CA ARG A 181 11.06 19.10 3.55
C ARG A 181 9.64 19.32 4.07
N GLY A 182 9.31 18.73 5.20
CA GLY A 182 8.00 18.87 5.84
C GLY A 182 7.20 17.56 5.87
N PRO A 183 5.95 17.63 6.37
CA PRO A 183 5.10 16.45 6.49
C PRO A 183 4.58 15.98 5.14
N LEU A 184 4.42 14.66 4.98
CA LEU A 184 3.84 14.01 3.80
C LEU A 184 2.91 12.89 4.29
N LEU A 185 1.75 12.73 3.66
CA LEU A 185 0.81 11.69 4.02
C LEU A 185 0.64 10.70 2.87
N VAL A 186 0.72 9.41 3.18
CA VAL A 186 0.35 8.32 2.26
C VAL A 186 -0.87 7.62 2.82
N ARG A 187 -1.87 7.41 1.99
CA ARG A 187 -3.09 6.69 2.36
C ARG A 187 -3.28 5.50 1.43
N GLN A 188 -3.20 4.32 2.01
CA GLN A 188 -3.55 3.06 1.35
C GLN A 188 -5.06 2.85 1.48
N ILE A 189 -5.74 2.52 0.39
CA ILE A 189 -7.19 2.39 0.32
C ILE A 189 -7.52 1.04 -0.31
N ALA A 190 -8.25 0.20 0.41
CA ALA A 190 -8.73 -1.07 -0.10
C ALA A 190 -9.83 -0.87 -1.16
N GLY A 191 -9.86 -1.73 -2.17
CA GLY A 191 -10.91 -1.75 -3.19
C GLY A 191 -11.98 -2.80 -2.92
N LEU A 192 -12.87 -3.02 -3.89
CA LEU A 192 -14.02 -3.93 -3.79
C LEU A 192 -13.61 -5.39 -3.47
N ILE A 193 -12.50 -5.86 -4.03
CA ILE A 193 -11.99 -7.23 -3.86
C ILE A 193 -10.93 -7.25 -2.75
N ALA A 194 -10.27 -6.11 -2.48
CA ALA A 194 -9.26 -5.95 -1.45
C ALA A 194 -9.94 -6.01 -0.07
N ARG A 195 -9.56 -6.98 0.73
CA ARG A 195 -10.10 -7.15 2.10
C ARG A 195 -9.03 -7.00 3.17
N ARG A 196 -7.81 -6.58 2.79
CA ARG A 196 -6.75 -6.42 3.78
C ARG A 196 -5.63 -5.52 3.30
N ILE A 197 -5.38 -4.48 4.07
CA ILE A 197 -4.18 -3.65 4.01
C ILE A 197 -3.20 -4.21 5.04
N VAL A 198 -1.98 -4.53 4.61
CA VAL A 198 -0.86 -4.84 5.49
C VAL A 198 0.13 -3.70 5.36
N THR A 199 0.41 -3.02 6.47
CA THR A 199 1.42 -1.96 6.50
C THR A 199 2.53 -2.32 7.48
N ASP A 200 3.78 -2.09 7.07
CA ASP A 200 4.97 -2.33 7.88
C ASP A 200 5.37 -1.06 8.69
N ALA A 201 4.53 -0.02 8.63
CA ALA A 201 4.78 1.25 9.29
C ALA A 201 4.63 1.15 10.82
N THR A 202 5.59 1.71 11.55
CA THR A 202 5.53 1.85 13.01
C THR A 202 5.84 3.30 13.40
N PRO A 203 5.00 3.98 14.21
CA PRO A 203 5.29 5.32 14.68
C PRO A 203 6.67 5.42 15.37
N GLY A 204 7.43 6.46 15.05
CA GLY A 204 8.81 6.66 15.50
C GLY A 204 9.88 5.98 14.63
N GLN A 205 9.52 5.08 13.73
CA GLN A 205 10.45 4.41 12.83
C GLN A 205 11.01 5.38 11.78
N ARG A 206 12.32 5.31 11.52
CA ARG A 206 12.96 5.95 10.35
C ARG A 206 12.85 5.03 9.14
N VAL A 207 12.47 5.61 8.01
CA VAL A 207 12.29 4.89 6.74
C VAL A 207 13.07 5.54 5.62
N GLY A 208 13.59 4.73 4.71
CA GLY A 208 14.25 5.17 3.50
C GLY A 208 13.26 5.40 2.35
N GLN A 209 13.61 6.31 1.43
CA GLN A 209 12.85 6.51 0.21
C GLN A 209 12.93 5.27 -0.70
N GLY A 210 11.78 4.69 -1.04
CA GLY A 210 11.68 3.47 -1.84
C GLY A 210 11.71 2.18 -1.02
N ASP A 211 11.91 2.25 0.31
CA ASP A 211 11.73 1.10 1.19
C ASP A 211 10.29 0.59 1.13
N ARG A 212 10.08 -0.65 1.52
CA ARG A 212 8.76 -1.24 1.54
C ARG A 212 7.89 -0.58 2.61
N LEU A 213 6.67 -0.15 2.20
CA LEU A 213 5.63 0.37 3.08
C LEU A 213 4.65 -0.73 3.51
N GLY A 214 4.41 -1.69 2.63
CA GLY A 214 3.43 -2.76 2.86
C GLY A 214 2.81 -3.29 1.58
N ILE A 215 1.66 -3.93 1.69
CA ILE A 215 0.93 -4.48 0.54
C ILE A 215 -0.59 -4.31 0.73
N ILE A 216 -1.30 -4.04 -0.36
CA ILE A 216 -2.77 -4.05 -0.40
C ILE A 216 -3.21 -5.21 -1.29
N ARG A 217 -4.04 -6.14 -0.79
CA ARG A 217 -4.44 -7.33 -1.55
C ARG A 217 -5.70 -7.08 -2.38
N PHE A 218 -5.60 -7.30 -3.71
CA PHE A 218 -6.63 -7.38 -4.75
C PHE A 218 -7.38 -6.08 -5.08
N GLY A 219 -6.75 -5.25 -5.95
CA GLY A 219 -7.35 -4.03 -6.50
C GLY A 219 -7.49 -2.92 -5.47
N SER A 220 -6.73 -1.84 -5.64
CA SER A 220 -6.56 -0.86 -4.58
C SER A 220 -6.21 0.52 -5.15
N ARG A 221 -6.15 1.49 -4.27
CA ARG A 221 -5.71 2.85 -4.56
C ARG A 221 -4.73 3.32 -3.49
N VAL A 222 -3.75 4.10 -3.91
CA VAL A 222 -2.86 4.80 -2.98
C VAL A 222 -2.92 6.28 -3.27
N ASP A 223 -3.24 7.07 -2.25
CA ASP A 223 -3.23 8.53 -2.31
C ASP A 223 -1.98 9.07 -1.63
N VAL A 224 -1.29 10.00 -2.30
CA VAL A 224 -0.17 10.76 -1.74
C VAL A 224 -0.61 12.21 -1.60
N PHE A 225 -0.45 12.76 -0.40
CA PHE A 225 -0.78 14.16 -0.11
C PHE A 225 0.51 14.94 0.12
N VAL A 226 0.77 15.89 -0.76
CA VAL A 226 1.94 16.78 -0.71
C VAL A 226 1.46 18.19 -0.34
N PRO A 227 1.95 18.80 0.76
CA PRO A 227 1.52 20.14 1.15
C PRO A 227 1.73 21.17 0.03
N VAL A 228 0.71 21.98 -0.25
CA VAL A 228 0.82 23.08 -1.24
C VAL A 228 1.87 24.10 -0.83
N ALA A 229 1.97 24.42 0.47
CA ALA A 229 2.94 25.33 1.03
C ALA A 229 4.41 24.95 0.76
N GLY A 230 4.68 23.65 0.51
CA GLY A 230 6.03 23.14 0.21
C GLY A 230 6.52 23.48 -1.22
N ARG A 231 5.73 24.18 -2.04
CA ARG A 231 6.06 24.57 -3.43
C ARG A 231 6.60 23.41 -4.27
N ALA A 232 6.03 22.22 -4.10
CA ALA A 232 6.39 21.08 -4.91
C ALA A 232 5.66 21.13 -6.26
N ALA A 233 6.41 21.04 -7.35
CA ALA A 233 5.84 20.92 -8.69
C ALA A 233 5.42 19.47 -8.94
N VAL A 234 4.16 19.24 -9.28
CA VAL A 234 3.66 17.93 -9.72
C VAL A 234 4.25 17.60 -11.09
N ARG A 235 4.75 16.38 -11.25
CA ARG A 235 5.45 15.89 -12.45
C ARG A 235 4.67 14.83 -13.22
N VAL A 236 3.45 14.54 -12.82
CA VAL A 236 2.58 13.53 -13.42
C VAL A 236 1.20 14.10 -13.75
N ALA A 237 0.54 13.49 -14.72
CA ALA A 237 -0.81 13.86 -15.15
C ALA A 237 -1.80 12.68 -14.99
N VAL A 238 -3.09 13.00 -14.91
CA VAL A 238 -4.17 12.00 -14.92
C VAL A 238 -4.10 11.14 -16.17
N GLY A 239 -4.21 9.82 -16.00
CA GLY A 239 -4.08 8.83 -17.08
C GLY A 239 -2.66 8.27 -17.25
N GLU A 240 -1.63 8.89 -16.68
CA GLU A 240 -0.25 8.45 -16.78
C GLU A 240 0.00 7.16 -15.97
N ARG A 241 0.83 6.25 -16.51
CA ARG A 241 1.30 5.06 -15.80
C ARG A 241 2.52 5.38 -14.95
N VAL A 242 2.49 4.95 -13.70
CA VAL A 242 3.58 5.15 -12.72
C VAL A 242 4.08 3.82 -12.17
N ARG A 243 5.33 3.81 -11.70
CA ARG A 243 5.99 2.67 -11.08
C ARG A 243 6.49 3.02 -9.69
N ALA A 244 6.14 2.19 -8.71
CA ALA A 244 6.58 2.31 -7.31
C ALA A 244 8.11 2.40 -7.22
N GLY A 245 8.59 3.37 -6.46
CA GLY A 245 10.03 3.53 -6.24
C GLY A 245 10.83 4.06 -7.44
N VAL A 246 10.18 4.39 -8.58
CA VAL A 246 10.83 4.82 -9.83
C VAL A 246 10.32 6.16 -10.32
N THR A 247 9.01 6.30 -10.51
CA THR A 247 8.41 7.50 -11.08
C THR A 247 8.43 8.65 -10.07
N VAL A 248 8.87 9.84 -10.47
CA VAL A 248 8.76 11.05 -9.64
C VAL A 248 7.36 11.62 -9.79
N LEU A 249 6.61 11.71 -8.69
CA LEU A 249 5.27 12.31 -8.65
C LEU A 249 5.33 13.81 -8.48
N ALA A 250 6.22 14.28 -7.61
CA ALA A 250 6.41 15.71 -7.35
C ALA A 250 7.87 15.99 -7.03
N GLU A 251 8.28 17.22 -7.30
CA GLU A 251 9.63 17.72 -7.05
C GLU A 251 9.55 19.08 -6.34
N SER A 252 10.19 19.19 -5.18
CA SER A 252 10.30 20.46 -4.47
C SER A 252 11.15 21.44 -5.27
N LEU A 253 10.63 22.62 -5.48
CA LEU A 253 11.38 23.72 -6.08
C LEU A 253 12.49 24.20 -5.14
N PRO A 254 13.59 24.74 -5.67
CA PRO A 254 14.67 25.29 -4.86
C PRO A 254 14.21 26.47 -3.99
#